data_0d508b973ac502d5db05d0cad6acf47a
#
_entry.id   0d508b973ac502d5db05d0cad6acf47a
#
_cell.length_a   1.000
_cell.length_b   1.000
_cell.length_c   1.000
_cell.angle_alpha   90.00
_cell.angle_beta   90.00
_cell.angle_gamma   90.00
#
_symmetry.space_group_name_H-M   'P 1'
#
loop_
_entity.id
_entity.type
_entity.pdbx_description
1 polymer ?
#
loop_
_entity_poly.entity_id
_entity_poly.type
_entity_poly.pdbx_seq_one_letter_code
_entity_poly.pdbx_strand_id
1 'polypeptide(L)'
;MDKMLEKQIQMVDLRRQYERLRSEINPAMQTVIDACAFINGPQVKEFCNHLSGYLGVPYVIPCGNGTDALQISLMALDLHPGDEVIVPAFTYIAAAEVALALGLVPVLVDVDPGTFNIDPEKIEDALSEKTRAIIAVHLFGQCCDMEPILRIASRHNLYVIEDNAQSIGANYTFSDGTVKKACTIASIGTTSFFPSKPLACYGDGGAMFTSDARLAERLRMIANHGQKVKYHHALVGCNSRLDTLQAAVLDVKLRYLDEFAAARCKVAARYDAAFSGLDAVRKPLKSAFSSHVYHQYTVQLAVEKRDQVQAALKERGIP
;
A
#
# COMPACT_ATOMS: atom_id res chain seq x y z
N MET A 1 -19.58 -12.96 -28.75
CA MET A 1 -18.74 -12.00 -27.99
C MET A 1 -17.71 -12.68 -27.06
N ASP A 2 -17.93 -13.91 -26.59
CA ASP A 2 -17.04 -14.56 -25.61
C ASP A 2 -15.69 -15.09 -26.13
N LYS A 3 -15.60 -15.48 -27.42
CA LYS A 3 -14.36 -16.08 -27.95
C LYS A 3 -13.20 -15.12 -28.25
N MET A 4 -13.43 -13.79 -28.29
CA MET A 4 -12.37 -12.80 -28.52
C MET A 4 -11.71 -12.34 -27.21
N LEU A 5 -12.38 -12.48 -26.06
CA LEU A 5 -11.85 -12.09 -24.74
C LEU A 5 -10.82 -13.09 -24.18
N GLU A 6 -10.83 -14.36 -24.67
CA GLU A 6 -9.90 -15.39 -24.21
C GLU A 6 -8.45 -15.23 -24.71
N LYS A 7 -8.21 -14.36 -25.70
CA LYS A 7 -6.85 -14.15 -26.28
C LYS A 7 -6.14 -12.89 -25.83
N GLN A 8 -6.82 -11.98 -25.14
CA GLN A 8 -6.19 -10.74 -24.70
C GLN A 8 -5.58 -10.91 -23.31
N ILE A 9 -4.26 -10.71 -23.19
CA ILE A 9 -3.58 -10.68 -21.90
C ILE A 9 -4.05 -9.43 -21.15
N GLN A 10 -4.54 -9.62 -19.93
CA GLN A 10 -4.91 -8.53 -19.04
C GLN A 10 -3.74 -8.25 -18.09
N MET A 11 -3.43 -6.97 -17.84
CA MET A 11 -2.43 -6.60 -16.85
C MET A 11 -2.81 -7.10 -15.45
N VAL A 12 -4.11 -7.02 -15.10
CA VAL A 12 -4.70 -7.62 -13.89
C VAL A 12 -6.00 -8.32 -14.28
N ASP A 13 -6.04 -9.65 -14.19
CA ASP A 13 -7.22 -10.45 -14.54
C ASP A 13 -8.17 -10.58 -13.33
N LEU A 14 -8.93 -9.53 -13.06
CA LEU A 14 -9.91 -9.49 -11.96
C LEU A 14 -11.04 -10.49 -12.17
N ARG A 15 -11.43 -10.76 -13.42
CA ARG A 15 -12.51 -11.71 -13.75
C ARG A 15 -12.14 -13.13 -13.32
N ARG A 16 -10.94 -13.60 -13.68
CA ARG A 16 -10.46 -14.94 -13.30
C ARG A 16 -10.32 -15.07 -11.79
N GLN A 17 -9.85 -14.02 -11.11
CA GLN A 17 -9.81 -14.00 -9.64
C GLN A 17 -11.20 -14.13 -9.03
N TYR A 18 -12.19 -13.36 -9.55
CA TYR A 18 -13.56 -13.45 -9.10
C TYR A 18 -14.15 -14.85 -9.36
N GLU A 19 -14.04 -15.38 -10.57
CA GLU A 19 -14.58 -16.72 -10.93
C GLU A 19 -14.05 -17.81 -9.99
N ARG A 20 -12.79 -17.72 -9.60
CA ARG A 20 -12.18 -18.64 -8.63
C ARG A 20 -12.78 -18.56 -7.23
N LEU A 21 -13.10 -17.35 -6.77
CA LEU A 21 -13.55 -17.10 -5.39
C LEU A 21 -15.06 -16.86 -5.26
N ARG A 22 -15.81 -16.86 -6.35
CA ARG A 22 -17.23 -16.46 -6.39
C ARG A 22 -18.12 -17.27 -5.44
N SER A 23 -17.81 -18.54 -5.23
CA SER A 23 -18.57 -19.42 -4.34
C SER A 23 -18.45 -19.03 -2.86
N GLU A 24 -17.46 -18.23 -2.50
CA GLU A 24 -17.25 -17.69 -1.16
C GLU A 24 -17.61 -16.20 -1.08
N ILE A 25 -17.25 -15.42 -2.10
CA ILE A 25 -17.53 -13.98 -2.13
C ILE A 25 -19.02 -13.68 -2.23
N ASN A 26 -19.75 -14.38 -3.12
CA ASN A 26 -21.17 -14.09 -3.31
C ASN A 26 -22.00 -14.32 -2.04
N PRO A 27 -21.87 -15.46 -1.32
CA PRO A 27 -22.56 -15.63 -0.03
C PRO A 27 -22.15 -14.59 1.03
N ALA A 28 -20.86 -14.21 1.10
CA ALA A 28 -20.40 -13.20 2.04
C ALA A 28 -21.05 -11.83 1.78
N MET A 29 -21.11 -11.41 0.51
CA MET A 29 -21.81 -10.17 0.12
C MET A 29 -23.32 -10.27 0.36
N GLN A 30 -23.95 -11.42 0.03
CA GLN A 30 -25.39 -11.64 0.23
C GLN A 30 -25.78 -11.51 1.71
N THR A 31 -24.94 -12.04 2.62
CA THR A 31 -25.16 -11.88 4.07
C THR A 31 -25.23 -10.40 4.49
N VAL A 32 -24.40 -9.53 3.92
CA VAL A 32 -24.46 -8.09 4.21
C VAL A 32 -25.73 -7.46 3.64
N ILE A 33 -26.15 -7.86 2.43
CA ILE A 33 -27.34 -7.35 1.78
C ILE A 33 -28.60 -7.74 2.56
N ASP A 34 -28.72 -9.02 2.95
CA ASP A 34 -29.87 -9.54 3.69
C ASP A 34 -30.01 -8.86 5.06
N ALA A 35 -28.89 -8.53 5.70
CA ALA A 35 -28.87 -7.82 6.97
C ALA A 35 -29.06 -6.30 6.84
N CYS A 36 -29.00 -5.74 5.62
CA CYS A 36 -29.01 -4.28 5.36
C CYS A 36 -27.96 -3.50 6.18
N ALA A 37 -26.85 -4.15 6.60
CA ALA A 37 -25.82 -3.58 7.45
C ALA A 37 -24.67 -2.98 6.63
N PHE A 38 -24.96 -2.02 5.74
CA PHE A 38 -24.02 -1.53 4.74
C PHE A 38 -22.87 -0.68 5.29
N ILE A 39 -23.07 0.00 6.44
CA ILE A 39 -22.09 0.88 7.07
C ILE A 39 -21.76 0.38 8.48
N ASN A 40 -20.47 0.19 8.76
CA ASN A 40 -19.97 -0.30 10.06
C ASN A 40 -20.63 -1.60 10.54
N GLY A 41 -21.00 -2.49 9.60
CA GLY A 41 -21.50 -3.82 9.93
C GLY A 41 -20.43 -4.71 10.57
N PRO A 42 -20.84 -5.86 11.14
CA PRO A 42 -19.94 -6.76 11.86
C PRO A 42 -18.75 -7.24 11.03
N GLN A 43 -18.92 -7.40 9.72
CA GLN A 43 -17.87 -7.83 8.79
C GLN A 43 -16.67 -6.86 8.74
N VAL A 44 -16.90 -5.56 8.97
CA VAL A 44 -15.80 -4.58 9.05
C VAL A 44 -14.90 -4.90 10.24
N LYS A 45 -15.49 -5.18 11.41
CA LYS A 45 -14.74 -5.55 12.62
C LYS A 45 -14.04 -6.89 12.47
N GLU A 46 -14.73 -7.88 11.90
CA GLU A 46 -14.18 -9.23 11.66
C GLU A 46 -12.97 -9.16 10.73
N PHE A 47 -13.10 -8.49 9.59
CA PHE A 47 -11.98 -8.26 8.66
C PHE A 47 -10.81 -7.55 9.34
N CYS A 48 -11.05 -6.47 10.11
CA CYS A 48 -9.98 -5.77 10.82
C CYS A 48 -9.27 -6.69 11.84
N ASN A 49 -10.00 -7.56 12.54
CA ASN A 49 -9.42 -8.51 13.47
C ASN A 49 -8.56 -9.56 12.75
N HIS A 50 -9.05 -10.12 11.64
CA HIS A 50 -8.29 -11.08 10.84
C HIS A 50 -7.04 -10.44 10.23
N LEU A 51 -7.16 -9.21 9.71
CA LEU A 51 -6.02 -8.47 9.17
C LEU A 51 -5.00 -8.11 10.25
N SER A 52 -5.46 -7.74 11.46
CA SER A 52 -4.62 -7.52 12.64
C SER A 52 -3.82 -8.78 12.99
N GLY A 53 -4.48 -9.93 13.03
CA GLY A 53 -3.81 -11.22 13.26
C GLY A 53 -2.81 -11.58 12.17
N TYR A 54 -3.14 -11.35 10.90
CA TYR A 54 -2.26 -11.61 9.76
C TYR A 54 -0.99 -10.75 9.76
N LEU A 55 -1.14 -9.46 10.09
CA LEU A 55 -0.03 -8.51 10.11
C LEU A 55 0.75 -8.51 11.42
N GLY A 56 0.17 -8.99 12.52
CA GLY A 56 0.78 -8.91 13.86
C GLY A 56 0.79 -7.49 14.42
N VAL A 57 -0.20 -6.65 14.08
CA VAL A 57 -0.34 -5.28 14.56
C VAL A 57 -1.63 -5.13 15.37
N PRO A 58 -1.62 -4.47 16.56
CA PRO A 58 -2.79 -4.46 17.44
C PRO A 58 -3.94 -3.57 16.93
N TYR A 59 -3.64 -2.53 16.14
CA TYR A 59 -4.67 -1.59 15.72
C TYR A 59 -4.73 -1.49 14.20
N VAL A 60 -5.90 -1.86 13.66
CA VAL A 60 -6.31 -1.68 12.27
C VAL A 60 -7.45 -0.69 12.22
N ILE A 61 -7.31 0.38 11.47
CA ILE A 61 -8.31 1.44 11.30
C ILE A 61 -8.70 1.48 9.83
N PRO A 62 -9.88 0.98 9.45
CA PRO A 62 -10.33 0.97 8.05
C PRO A 62 -10.76 2.36 7.60
N CYS A 63 -10.59 2.67 6.32
CA CYS A 63 -10.96 3.94 5.70
C CYS A 63 -11.42 3.76 4.25
N GLY A 64 -11.80 4.85 3.61
CA GLY A 64 -12.40 4.84 2.28
C GLY A 64 -11.47 4.44 1.15
N ASN A 65 -10.18 4.76 1.24
CA ASN A 65 -9.17 4.43 0.22
C ASN A 65 -7.74 4.67 0.76
N GLY A 66 -6.74 4.35 -0.06
CA GLY A 66 -5.32 4.51 0.33
C GLY A 66 -4.88 5.98 0.44
N THR A 67 -5.43 6.88 -0.36
CA THR A 67 -5.14 8.33 -0.28
C THR A 67 -5.68 8.91 1.03
N ASP A 68 -6.92 8.56 1.41
CA ASP A 68 -7.48 8.92 2.72
C ASP A 68 -6.61 8.37 3.86
N ALA A 69 -6.09 7.14 3.73
CA ALA A 69 -5.22 6.56 4.75
C ALA A 69 -3.96 7.41 4.98
N LEU A 70 -3.32 7.89 3.92
CA LEU A 70 -2.17 8.79 4.01
C LEU A 70 -2.56 10.15 4.58
N GLN A 71 -3.65 10.75 4.10
CA GLN A 71 -4.14 12.05 4.56
C GLN A 71 -4.48 12.02 6.05
N ILE A 72 -5.26 11.03 6.49
CA ILE A 72 -5.66 10.86 7.90
C ILE A 72 -4.42 10.60 8.77
N SER A 73 -3.42 9.87 8.26
CA SER A 73 -2.16 9.65 8.96
C SER A 73 -1.42 10.95 9.22
N LEU A 74 -1.26 11.81 8.21
CA LEU A 74 -0.64 13.13 8.38
C LEU A 74 -1.45 14.03 9.33
N MET A 75 -2.78 14.04 9.22
CA MET A 75 -3.65 14.79 10.16
C MET A 75 -3.50 14.30 11.61
N ALA A 76 -3.21 13.01 11.82
CA ALA A 76 -3.02 12.44 13.15
C ALA A 76 -1.69 12.82 13.80
N LEU A 77 -0.72 13.31 13.05
CA LEU A 77 0.62 13.67 13.54
C LEU A 77 0.72 15.12 14.06
N ASP A 78 -0.37 15.89 14.01
CA ASP A 78 -0.41 17.28 14.49
C ASP A 78 0.59 18.21 13.77
N LEU A 79 0.78 18.01 12.48
CA LEU A 79 1.64 18.82 11.65
C LEU A 79 0.96 20.17 11.33
N HIS A 80 1.77 21.21 11.12
CA HIS A 80 1.30 22.56 10.84
C HIS A 80 1.57 22.96 9.39
N PRO A 81 0.77 23.85 8.79
CA PRO A 81 1.07 24.39 7.47
C PRO A 81 2.50 24.94 7.39
N GLY A 82 3.22 24.52 6.35
CA GLY A 82 4.63 24.83 6.12
C GLY A 82 5.63 23.84 6.72
N ASP A 83 5.18 22.88 7.53
CA ASP A 83 6.02 21.73 7.90
C ASP A 83 6.32 20.88 6.67
N GLU A 84 7.51 20.28 6.62
CA GLU A 84 7.98 19.51 5.49
C GLU A 84 7.78 18.00 5.72
N VAL A 85 7.36 17.34 4.64
CA VAL A 85 7.20 15.88 4.58
C VAL A 85 8.07 15.34 3.45
N ILE A 86 9.04 14.51 3.78
CA ILE A 86 9.89 13.84 2.78
C ILE A 86 9.07 12.74 2.10
N VAL A 87 9.08 12.73 0.77
CA VAL A 87 8.38 11.75 -0.06
C VAL A 87 9.29 11.30 -1.23
N PRO A 88 9.19 10.04 -1.71
CA PRO A 88 9.94 9.61 -2.87
C PRO A 88 9.47 10.34 -4.14
N ALA A 89 10.42 10.78 -4.97
CA ALA A 89 10.13 11.44 -6.24
C ALA A 89 9.53 10.50 -7.30
N PHE A 90 9.74 9.20 -7.15
CA PHE A 90 9.21 8.17 -8.03
C PHE A 90 8.19 7.28 -7.28
N THR A 91 6.93 7.68 -7.31
CA THR A 91 5.80 6.93 -6.74
C THR A 91 4.47 7.43 -7.33
N TYR A 92 3.35 6.87 -6.85
CA TYR A 92 2.04 7.43 -7.13
C TYR A 92 1.89 8.79 -6.44
N ILE A 93 1.23 9.74 -7.08
CA ILE A 93 1.13 11.14 -6.64
C ILE A 93 0.55 11.31 -5.22
N ALA A 94 -0.23 10.34 -4.73
CA ALA A 94 -0.93 10.42 -3.44
C ALA A 94 -0.03 10.87 -2.28
N ALA A 95 1.21 10.37 -2.20
CA ALA A 95 2.15 10.74 -1.13
C ALA A 95 2.46 12.25 -1.09
N ALA A 96 2.55 12.89 -2.26
CA ALA A 96 2.82 14.34 -2.36
C ALA A 96 1.53 15.16 -2.28
N GLU A 97 0.45 14.72 -2.94
CA GLU A 97 -0.80 15.48 -3.00
C GLU A 97 -1.47 15.64 -1.63
N VAL A 98 -1.43 14.61 -0.77
CA VAL A 98 -2.02 14.72 0.58
C VAL A 98 -1.26 15.72 1.45
N ALA A 99 0.06 15.82 1.31
CA ALA A 99 0.86 16.84 1.99
C ALA A 99 0.43 18.25 1.54
N LEU A 100 0.35 18.47 0.22
CA LEU A 100 -0.09 19.75 -0.34
C LEU A 100 -1.52 20.10 0.07
N ALA A 101 -2.44 19.12 0.06
CA ALA A 101 -3.84 19.34 0.46
C ALA A 101 -3.99 19.78 1.93
N LEU A 102 -3.03 19.43 2.79
CA LEU A 102 -2.98 19.82 4.20
C LEU A 102 -2.13 21.10 4.44
N GLY A 103 -1.64 21.77 3.39
CA GLY A 103 -0.79 22.93 3.49
C GLY A 103 0.65 22.62 3.95
N LEU A 104 1.04 21.35 3.91
CA LEU A 104 2.40 20.89 4.17
C LEU A 104 3.25 21.02 2.90
N VAL A 105 4.56 20.94 3.04
CA VAL A 105 5.51 21.05 1.93
C VAL A 105 6.10 19.66 1.63
N PRO A 106 5.74 19.00 0.51
CA PRO A 106 6.40 17.76 0.12
C PRO A 106 7.81 18.05 -0.37
N VAL A 107 8.80 17.42 0.26
CA VAL A 107 10.21 17.45 -0.16
C VAL A 107 10.49 16.16 -0.93
N LEU A 108 10.69 16.31 -2.24
CA LEU A 108 10.92 15.16 -3.12
C LEU A 108 12.35 14.66 -3.00
N VAL A 109 12.51 13.39 -2.67
CA VAL A 109 13.80 12.70 -2.56
C VAL A 109 13.88 11.61 -3.61
N ASP A 110 15.03 11.50 -4.27
CA ASP A 110 15.24 10.51 -5.32
C ASP A 110 15.24 9.07 -4.76
N VAL A 111 15.09 8.11 -5.64
CA VAL A 111 14.98 6.70 -5.31
C VAL A 111 16.21 5.93 -5.76
N ASP A 112 16.47 4.79 -5.13
CA ASP A 112 17.44 3.82 -5.63
C ASP A 112 16.97 3.25 -6.99
N PRO A 113 17.79 3.37 -8.04
CA PRO A 113 17.37 2.96 -9.38
C PRO A 113 17.20 1.46 -9.57
N GLY A 114 17.66 0.65 -8.64
CA GLY A 114 17.50 -0.81 -8.69
C GLY A 114 16.22 -1.30 -8.05
N THR A 115 15.83 -0.71 -6.93
CA THR A 115 14.65 -1.07 -6.14
C THR A 115 13.45 -0.17 -6.38
N PHE A 116 13.66 1.05 -6.87
CA PHE A 116 12.69 2.14 -7.01
C PHE A 116 12.14 2.66 -5.67
N ASN A 117 12.68 2.23 -4.56
CA ASN A 117 12.32 2.72 -3.23
C ASN A 117 13.17 3.94 -2.87
N ILE A 118 12.64 4.78 -1.96
CA ILE A 118 13.35 5.97 -1.50
C ILE A 118 14.78 5.63 -1.04
N ASP A 119 15.75 6.44 -1.47
CA ASP A 119 17.15 6.28 -1.11
C ASP A 119 17.40 6.90 0.27
N PRO A 120 17.75 6.11 1.32
CA PRO A 120 17.97 6.63 2.65
C PRO A 120 19.11 7.65 2.74
N GLU A 121 20.16 7.54 1.91
CA GLU A 121 21.28 8.48 1.91
C GLU A 121 20.82 9.88 1.49
N LYS A 122 19.90 9.95 0.53
CA LYS A 122 19.34 11.21 0.05
C LYS A 122 18.30 11.84 0.98
N ILE A 123 17.73 11.06 1.89
CA ILE A 123 16.84 11.60 2.94
C ILE A 123 17.62 12.56 3.83
N GLU A 124 18.82 12.17 4.23
CA GLU A 124 19.64 12.97 5.17
C GLU A 124 20.04 14.33 4.56
N ASP A 125 20.36 14.35 3.26
CA ASP A 125 20.69 15.57 2.51
C ASP A 125 19.49 16.52 2.35
N ALA A 126 18.26 16.00 2.41
CA ALA A 126 17.02 16.75 2.22
C ALA A 126 16.40 17.28 3.51
N LEU A 127 17.00 16.99 4.68
CA LEU A 127 16.49 17.42 5.98
C LEU A 127 16.65 18.93 6.19
N SER A 128 15.64 19.53 6.78
CA SER A 128 15.67 20.90 7.28
C SER A 128 15.10 21.00 8.70
N GLU A 129 15.17 22.16 9.29
CA GLU A 129 14.54 22.44 10.60
C GLU A 129 13.00 22.32 10.57
N LYS A 130 12.41 22.33 9.36
CA LYS A 130 10.95 22.20 9.14
C LYS A 130 10.51 20.77 8.89
N THR A 131 11.43 19.84 8.64
CA THR A 131 11.09 18.44 8.37
C THR A 131 10.45 17.80 9.60
N ARG A 132 9.29 17.14 9.43
CA ARG A 132 8.54 16.49 10.50
C ARG A 132 8.20 15.03 10.24
N ALA A 133 8.10 14.63 8.98
CA ALA A 133 7.72 13.26 8.63
C ALA A 133 8.40 12.78 7.36
N ILE A 134 8.46 11.46 7.23
CA ILE A 134 8.92 10.74 6.03
C ILE A 134 7.80 9.79 5.63
N ILE A 135 7.39 9.80 4.36
CA ILE A 135 6.53 8.77 3.78
C ILE A 135 7.42 7.80 3.00
N ALA A 136 7.61 6.61 3.53
CA ALA A 136 8.36 5.53 2.89
C ALA A 136 7.38 4.66 2.07
N VAL A 137 7.43 4.76 0.75
CA VAL A 137 6.55 3.98 -0.14
C VAL A 137 7.22 2.67 -0.50
N HIS A 138 6.62 1.56 -0.13
CA HIS A 138 7.05 0.21 -0.47
C HIS A 138 6.61 -0.14 -1.90
N LEU A 139 7.37 0.36 -2.87
CA LEU A 139 6.95 0.35 -4.27
C LEU A 139 7.06 -1.05 -4.89
N PHE A 140 6.15 -1.37 -5.80
CA PHE A 140 6.08 -2.58 -6.62
C PHE A 140 6.00 -3.91 -5.88
N GLY A 141 6.08 -3.92 -4.55
CA GLY A 141 5.87 -5.15 -3.78
C GLY A 141 7.02 -5.54 -2.85
N GLN A 142 8.00 -4.66 -2.58
CA GLN A 142 9.05 -4.86 -1.59
C GLN A 142 9.24 -3.65 -0.68
N CYS A 143 9.73 -3.90 0.53
CA CYS A 143 9.95 -2.84 1.52
C CYS A 143 11.09 -1.90 1.10
N CYS A 144 10.97 -0.63 1.48
CA CYS A 144 12.12 0.28 1.59
C CYS A 144 13.15 -0.28 2.57
N ASP A 145 14.38 0.20 2.53
CA ASP A 145 15.35 -0.09 3.58
C ASP A 145 14.99 0.68 4.85
N MET A 146 14.24 0.01 5.73
CA MET A 146 13.62 0.68 6.89
C MET A 146 14.61 0.97 8.02
N GLU A 147 15.66 0.17 8.21
CA GLU A 147 16.59 0.41 9.32
C GLU A 147 17.32 1.76 9.22
N PRO A 148 17.93 2.14 8.09
CA PRO A 148 18.53 3.46 7.95
C PRO A 148 17.47 4.58 8.04
N ILE A 149 16.29 4.42 7.45
CA ILE A 149 15.18 5.40 7.53
C ILE A 149 14.78 5.62 8.99
N LEU A 150 14.60 4.56 9.78
CA LEU A 150 14.25 4.66 11.20
C LEU A 150 15.37 5.28 12.03
N ARG A 151 16.65 5.00 11.72
CA ARG A 151 17.79 5.65 12.39
C ARG A 151 17.82 7.16 12.13
N ILE A 152 17.59 7.58 10.89
CA ILE A 152 17.48 9.01 10.53
C ILE A 152 16.33 9.65 11.28
N ALA A 153 15.14 9.04 11.21
CA ALA A 153 13.94 9.54 11.87
C ALA A 153 14.12 9.69 13.38
N SER A 154 14.75 8.70 14.04
CA SER A 154 15.03 8.75 15.47
C SER A 154 16.01 9.88 15.85
N ARG A 155 17.08 10.10 15.04
CA ARG A 155 18.06 11.18 15.29
C ARG A 155 17.43 12.57 15.18
N HIS A 156 16.47 12.74 14.30
CA HIS A 156 15.86 14.02 13.98
C HIS A 156 14.44 14.19 14.53
N ASN A 157 13.98 13.24 15.37
CA ASN A 157 12.63 13.23 15.96
C ASN A 157 11.52 13.35 14.90
N LEU A 158 11.62 12.58 13.82
CA LEU A 158 10.67 12.57 12.72
C LEU A 158 9.70 11.39 12.85
N TYR A 159 8.48 11.58 12.38
CA TYR A 159 7.54 10.49 12.17
C TYR A 159 7.87 9.74 10.86
N VAL A 160 7.58 8.45 10.83
CA VAL A 160 7.64 7.66 9.60
C VAL A 160 6.27 7.06 9.33
N ILE A 161 5.79 7.23 8.10
CA ILE A 161 4.58 6.59 7.57
C ILE A 161 5.02 5.59 6.49
N GLU A 162 4.63 4.34 6.63
CA GLU A 162 4.80 3.33 5.58
C GLU A 162 3.60 3.38 4.63
N ASP A 163 3.81 3.73 3.36
CA ASP A 163 2.81 3.50 2.31
C ASP A 163 2.99 2.09 1.75
N ASN A 164 2.14 1.21 2.19
CA ASN A 164 2.15 -0.21 1.83
C ASN A 164 1.07 -0.58 0.80
N ALA A 165 0.58 0.38 0.03
CA ALA A 165 -0.46 0.16 -0.97
C ALA A 165 -0.10 -0.91 -2.01
N GLN A 166 1.18 -1.24 -2.18
CA GLN A 166 1.66 -2.20 -3.16
C GLN A 166 2.34 -3.44 -2.55
N SER A 167 2.58 -3.45 -1.24
CA SER A 167 3.47 -4.46 -0.62
C SER A 167 2.84 -5.22 0.55
N ILE A 168 1.51 -5.17 0.72
CA ILE A 168 0.84 -5.94 1.78
C ILE A 168 1.17 -7.43 1.64
N GLY A 169 1.61 -8.03 2.76
CA GLY A 169 2.12 -9.41 2.81
C GLY A 169 3.64 -9.53 2.68
N ALA A 170 4.35 -8.48 2.25
CA ALA A 170 5.81 -8.48 2.27
C ALA A 170 6.35 -8.51 3.71
N ASN A 171 7.55 -9.08 3.86
CA ASN A 171 8.29 -9.10 5.11
C ASN A 171 9.56 -8.26 4.97
N TYR A 172 9.91 -7.55 6.03
CA TYR A 172 11.21 -6.91 6.22
C TYR A 172 12.01 -7.71 7.25
N THR A 173 13.28 -7.99 6.95
CA THR A 173 14.21 -8.68 7.85
C THR A 173 15.26 -7.68 8.31
N PHE A 174 15.27 -7.38 9.60
CA PHE A 174 16.24 -6.49 10.24
C PHE A 174 17.63 -7.12 10.30
N SER A 175 18.64 -6.31 10.51
CA SER A 175 20.05 -6.77 10.62
C SER A 175 20.29 -7.73 11.81
N ASP A 176 19.44 -7.66 12.84
CA ASP A 176 19.44 -8.59 13.98
C ASP A 176 18.69 -9.90 13.73
N GLY A 177 18.14 -10.09 12.53
CA GLY A 177 17.35 -11.26 12.14
C GLY A 177 15.84 -11.17 12.48
N THR A 178 15.40 -10.12 13.16
CA THR A 178 13.97 -9.89 13.43
C THR A 178 13.20 -9.70 12.12
N VAL A 179 12.04 -10.33 12.01
CA VAL A 179 11.17 -10.21 10.83
C VAL A 179 9.89 -9.51 11.21
N LYS A 180 9.50 -8.49 10.44
CA LYS A 180 8.21 -7.80 10.56
C LYS A 180 7.49 -7.74 9.22
N LYS A 181 6.16 -7.69 9.25
CA LYS A 181 5.37 -7.39 8.06
C LYS A 181 5.53 -5.93 7.64
N ALA A 182 5.60 -5.66 6.36
CA ALA A 182 5.44 -4.30 5.82
C ALA A 182 4.19 -3.65 6.40
N CYS A 183 4.19 -2.36 6.61
CA CYS A 183 3.19 -1.52 7.30
C CYS A 183 3.09 -1.68 8.83
N THR A 184 4.00 -2.42 9.46
CA THR A 184 3.99 -2.61 10.93
C THR A 184 5.31 -2.21 11.59
N ILE A 185 6.17 -1.52 10.84
CA ILE A 185 7.56 -1.22 11.22
C ILE A 185 7.65 0.18 11.81
N ALA A 186 6.99 1.14 11.18
CA ALA A 186 7.05 2.57 11.51
C ALA A 186 5.91 3.03 12.45
N SER A 187 5.78 4.33 12.63
CA SER A 187 4.75 4.95 13.51
C SER A 187 3.34 4.63 13.04
N ILE A 188 3.11 4.75 11.73
CA ILE A 188 1.83 4.43 11.07
C ILE A 188 2.14 3.70 9.77
N GLY A 189 1.44 2.61 9.52
CA GLY A 189 1.37 1.98 8.20
C GLY A 189 0.06 2.32 7.52
N THR A 190 0.05 2.39 6.19
CA THR A 190 -1.14 2.61 5.37
C THR A 190 -1.24 1.59 4.26
N THR A 191 -2.44 1.29 3.78
CA THR A 191 -2.62 0.46 2.59
C THR A 191 -3.83 0.87 1.79
N SER A 192 -3.87 0.43 0.53
CA SER A 192 -5.00 0.59 -0.38
C SER A 192 -5.57 -0.77 -0.73
N PHE A 193 -6.90 -0.86 -0.77
CA PHE A 193 -7.63 -2.03 -1.26
C PHE A 193 -8.25 -1.82 -2.65
N PHE A 194 -7.75 -0.83 -3.42
CA PHE A 194 -8.17 -0.62 -4.80
C PHE A 194 -8.11 -1.94 -5.61
N PRO A 195 -9.02 -2.19 -6.55
CA PRO A 195 -9.20 -3.50 -7.19
C PRO A 195 -7.96 -4.18 -7.77
N SER A 196 -6.96 -3.42 -8.21
CA SER A 196 -5.71 -3.98 -8.74
C SER A 196 -4.64 -4.29 -7.69
N LYS A 197 -4.86 -3.93 -6.41
CA LYS A 197 -3.88 -4.11 -5.33
C LYS A 197 -3.74 -5.59 -4.91
N PRO A 198 -2.63 -5.96 -4.23
CA PRO A 198 -2.40 -7.35 -3.81
C PRO A 198 -3.52 -7.94 -2.95
N LEU A 199 -4.04 -7.16 -1.99
CA LEU A 199 -5.30 -7.40 -1.29
C LEU A 199 -6.28 -6.31 -1.73
N ALA A 200 -7.38 -6.70 -2.39
CA ALA A 200 -8.23 -5.75 -3.10
C ALA A 200 -9.72 -6.05 -2.92
N CYS A 201 -10.51 -5.01 -2.72
CA CYS A 201 -11.97 -5.07 -2.70
C CYS A 201 -12.58 -4.89 -4.11
N TYR A 202 -13.90 -4.72 -4.19
CA TYR A 202 -14.63 -4.48 -5.43
C TYR A 202 -15.14 -3.03 -5.51
N GLY A 203 -14.25 -2.10 -5.21
CA GLY A 203 -14.44 -0.67 -5.17
C GLY A 203 -13.26 -0.04 -4.46
N ASP A 204 -13.47 1.10 -3.81
CA ASP A 204 -12.45 1.72 -2.99
C ASP A 204 -12.42 1.15 -1.58
N GLY A 205 -11.25 1.19 -0.97
CA GLY A 205 -11.00 0.79 0.40
C GLY A 205 -9.54 1.05 0.79
N GLY A 206 -9.31 1.19 2.08
CA GLY A 206 -7.99 1.37 2.65
C GLY A 206 -7.98 1.05 4.14
N ALA A 207 -6.79 1.07 4.73
CA ALA A 207 -6.61 0.95 6.16
C ALA A 207 -5.33 1.61 6.63
N MET A 208 -5.32 2.00 7.90
CA MET A 208 -4.16 2.47 8.66
C MET A 208 -3.84 1.48 9.78
N PHE A 209 -2.57 1.36 10.11
CA PHE A 209 -2.02 0.43 11.09
C PHE A 209 -1.11 1.15 12.06
N THR A 210 -1.17 0.82 13.33
CA THR A 210 -0.23 1.32 14.33
C THR A 210 -0.17 0.40 15.54
N SER A 211 0.94 0.44 16.27
CA SER A 211 1.05 -0.20 17.59
C SER A 211 0.80 0.79 18.74
N ASP A 212 0.69 2.07 18.44
CA ASP A 212 0.42 3.12 19.42
C ASP A 212 -1.08 3.33 19.63
N ALA A 213 -1.55 3.13 20.87
CA ALA A 213 -2.96 3.27 21.22
C ALA A 213 -3.49 4.71 21.06
N ARG A 214 -2.64 5.73 21.28
CA ARG A 214 -3.01 7.15 21.15
C ARG A 214 -3.18 7.52 19.68
N LEU A 215 -2.24 7.08 18.82
CA LEU A 215 -2.37 7.25 17.38
C LEU A 215 -3.60 6.51 16.86
N ALA A 216 -3.85 5.28 17.31
CA ALA A 216 -5.02 4.51 16.91
C ALA A 216 -6.34 5.21 17.26
N GLU A 217 -6.46 5.79 18.46
CA GLU A 217 -7.64 6.56 18.85
C GLU A 217 -7.80 7.79 17.95
N ARG A 218 -6.72 8.54 17.72
CA ARG A 218 -6.71 9.74 16.90
C ARG A 218 -7.08 9.47 15.45
N LEU A 219 -6.50 8.43 14.84
CA LEU A 219 -6.84 7.97 13.49
C LEU A 219 -8.33 7.62 13.35
N ARG A 220 -8.90 6.88 14.32
CA ARG A 220 -10.35 6.56 14.33
C ARG A 220 -11.22 7.79 14.43
N MET A 221 -10.86 8.75 15.28
CA MET A 221 -11.60 9.99 15.42
C MET A 221 -11.59 10.77 14.11
N ILE A 222 -10.42 10.97 13.51
CA ILE A 222 -10.28 11.74 12.27
C ILE A 222 -11.07 11.09 11.14
N ALA A 223 -10.97 9.77 10.96
CA ALA A 223 -11.73 9.02 9.95
C ALA A 223 -13.25 9.11 10.12
N ASN A 224 -13.72 9.53 11.30
CA ASN A 224 -15.13 9.64 11.67
C ASN A 224 -15.49 11.06 12.13
N HIS A 225 -15.25 12.08 11.29
CA HIS A 225 -15.61 13.48 11.54
C HIS A 225 -15.02 14.08 12.84
N GLY A 226 -13.90 13.56 13.35
CA GLY A 226 -13.31 14.00 14.61
C GLY A 226 -14.09 13.61 15.87
N GLN A 227 -15.02 12.63 15.76
CA GLN A 227 -15.85 12.19 16.87
C GLN A 227 -15.15 11.14 17.73
N LYS A 228 -15.13 11.37 19.05
CA LYS A 228 -14.85 10.33 20.04
C LYS A 228 -16.15 9.68 20.54
N VAL A 229 -17.17 10.48 20.76
CA VAL A 229 -18.53 10.10 21.15
C VAL A 229 -19.49 10.73 20.15
N LYS A 230 -20.57 10.07 19.81
CA LYS A 230 -21.56 10.52 18.84
C LYS A 230 -21.98 11.97 19.15
N TYR A 231 -21.87 12.85 18.12
CA TYR A 231 -22.15 14.29 18.20
C TYR A 231 -21.15 15.14 19.01
N HIS A 232 -20.05 14.56 19.50
CA HIS A 232 -18.97 15.30 20.17
C HIS A 232 -17.71 15.27 19.31
N HIS A 233 -17.44 16.36 18.57
CA HIS A 233 -16.33 16.52 17.66
C HIS A 233 -15.17 17.22 18.38
N ALA A 234 -14.13 16.48 18.71
CA ALA A 234 -12.94 16.99 19.41
C ALA A 234 -11.84 17.48 18.45
N LEU A 235 -11.87 17.02 17.21
CA LEU A 235 -10.89 17.33 16.17
C LEU A 235 -11.61 17.61 14.85
N VAL A 236 -10.91 18.26 13.92
CA VAL A 236 -11.31 18.28 12.52
C VAL A 236 -11.06 16.88 11.94
N GLY A 237 -12.04 16.33 11.25
CA GLY A 237 -11.94 15.02 10.65
C GLY A 237 -12.62 14.97 9.28
N CYS A 238 -12.67 13.78 8.71
CA CYS A 238 -13.33 13.50 7.44
C CYS A 238 -14.30 12.31 7.58
N ASN A 239 -15.09 12.07 6.54
CA ASN A 239 -15.93 10.90 6.43
C ASN A 239 -15.20 9.85 5.59
N SER A 240 -14.42 8.99 6.22
CA SER A 240 -13.66 7.95 5.53
C SER A 240 -13.84 6.61 6.21
N ARG A 241 -14.56 5.71 5.55
CA ARG A 241 -14.97 4.42 6.07
C ARG A 241 -14.82 3.34 5.01
N LEU A 242 -14.59 2.11 5.45
CA LEU A 242 -14.70 0.93 4.61
C LEU A 242 -16.14 0.42 4.66
N ASP A 243 -16.80 0.33 3.50
CA ASP A 243 -18.15 -0.21 3.40
C ASP A 243 -18.16 -1.70 3.78
N THR A 244 -19.24 -2.14 4.41
CA THR A 244 -19.37 -3.53 4.88
C THR A 244 -19.28 -4.55 3.74
N LEU A 245 -19.83 -4.22 2.57
CA LEU A 245 -19.70 -5.06 1.37
C LEU A 245 -18.24 -5.26 0.96
N GLN A 246 -17.44 -4.20 1.02
CA GLN A 246 -16.01 -4.28 0.69
C GLN A 246 -15.24 -5.10 1.74
N ALA A 247 -15.56 -4.93 3.02
CA ALA A 247 -14.98 -5.71 4.10
C ALA A 247 -15.27 -7.23 3.94
N ALA A 248 -16.49 -7.60 3.56
CA ALA A 248 -16.85 -8.99 3.30
C ALA A 248 -16.04 -9.62 2.16
N VAL A 249 -15.80 -8.87 1.08
CA VAL A 249 -14.94 -9.28 -0.04
C VAL A 249 -13.49 -9.44 0.40
N LEU A 250 -12.98 -8.48 1.17
CA LEU A 250 -11.60 -8.46 1.65
C LEU A 250 -11.32 -9.61 2.61
N ASP A 251 -12.25 -9.94 3.49
CA ASP A 251 -12.10 -11.04 4.44
C ASP A 251 -11.96 -12.40 3.75
N VAL A 252 -12.73 -12.62 2.68
CA VAL A 252 -12.54 -13.80 1.82
C VAL A 252 -11.17 -13.79 1.18
N LYS A 253 -10.77 -12.69 0.54
CA LYS A 253 -9.50 -12.60 -0.21
C LYS A 253 -8.27 -12.65 0.67
N LEU A 254 -8.35 -12.18 1.93
CA LEU A 254 -7.24 -12.22 2.88
C LEU A 254 -6.72 -13.65 3.09
N ARG A 255 -7.60 -14.63 3.10
CA ARG A 255 -7.25 -16.06 3.25
C ARG A 255 -6.38 -16.61 2.09
N TYR A 256 -6.42 -15.95 0.95
CA TYR A 256 -5.68 -16.33 -0.27
C TYR A 256 -4.49 -15.41 -0.58
N LEU A 257 -4.22 -14.41 0.27
CA LEU A 257 -3.21 -13.39 -0.02
C LEU A 257 -1.81 -13.97 -0.25
N ASP A 258 -1.37 -14.89 0.62
CA ASP A 258 -0.06 -15.52 0.52
C ASP A 258 0.04 -16.44 -0.69
N GLU A 259 -1.05 -17.14 -1.04
CA GLU A 259 -1.10 -17.98 -2.25
C GLU A 259 -0.97 -17.12 -3.52
N PHE A 260 -1.67 -15.98 -3.57
CA PHE A 260 -1.56 -15.04 -4.69
C PHE A 260 -0.17 -14.42 -4.78
N ALA A 261 0.47 -14.11 -3.65
CA ALA A 261 1.85 -13.63 -3.62
C ALA A 261 2.81 -14.70 -4.14
N ALA A 262 2.68 -15.95 -3.67
CA ALA A 262 3.50 -17.06 -4.14
C ALA A 262 3.34 -17.33 -5.65
N ALA A 263 2.13 -17.19 -6.18
CA ALA A 263 1.88 -17.32 -7.62
C ALA A 263 2.59 -16.20 -8.43
N ARG A 264 2.55 -14.95 -7.96
CA ARG A 264 3.31 -13.85 -8.56
C ARG A 264 4.81 -14.06 -8.50
N CYS A 265 5.34 -14.57 -7.39
CA CYS A 265 6.75 -14.92 -7.26
C CYS A 265 7.18 -15.98 -8.28
N LYS A 266 6.34 -16.99 -8.56
CA LYS A 266 6.62 -18.00 -9.59
C LYS A 266 6.66 -17.38 -11.00
N VAL A 267 5.78 -16.41 -11.29
CA VAL A 267 5.81 -15.69 -12.57
C VAL A 267 7.06 -14.82 -12.67
N ALA A 268 7.42 -14.10 -11.61
CA ALA A 268 8.63 -13.28 -11.55
C ALA A 268 9.89 -14.13 -11.81
N ALA A 269 10.00 -15.30 -11.19
CA ALA A 269 11.13 -16.21 -11.42
C ALA A 269 11.23 -16.67 -12.89
N ARG A 270 10.09 -16.82 -13.60
CA ARG A 270 10.10 -17.11 -15.04
C ARG A 270 10.62 -15.93 -15.85
N TYR A 271 10.23 -14.71 -15.50
CA TYR A 271 10.78 -13.50 -16.14
C TYR A 271 12.27 -13.34 -15.85
N ASP A 272 12.72 -13.61 -14.61
CA ASP A 272 14.13 -13.58 -14.24
C ASP A 272 14.96 -14.52 -15.08
N ALA A 273 14.46 -15.74 -15.31
CA ALA A 273 15.10 -16.73 -16.17
C ALA A 273 15.08 -16.34 -17.65
N ALA A 274 13.94 -15.82 -18.15
CA ALA A 274 13.77 -15.43 -19.55
C ALA A 274 14.63 -14.20 -19.92
N PHE A 275 14.81 -13.26 -18.99
CA PHE A 275 15.64 -12.08 -19.21
C PHE A 275 17.11 -12.27 -18.82
N SER A 276 17.49 -13.48 -18.35
CA SER A 276 18.89 -13.78 -18.04
C SER A 276 19.73 -13.74 -19.32
N GLY A 277 20.80 -12.94 -19.29
CA GLY A 277 21.69 -12.75 -20.46
C GLY A 277 21.18 -11.74 -21.50
N LEU A 278 20.08 -11.03 -21.25
CA LEU A 278 19.60 -9.94 -22.09
C LEU A 278 20.09 -8.58 -21.53
N ASP A 279 21.25 -8.11 -21.99
CA ASP A 279 21.85 -6.84 -21.53
C ASP A 279 20.94 -5.62 -21.76
N ALA A 280 20.03 -5.72 -22.72
CA ALA A 280 19.07 -4.65 -23.04
C ALA A 280 17.94 -4.50 -22.00
N VAL A 281 17.78 -5.46 -21.08
CA VAL A 281 16.69 -5.47 -20.07
C VAL A 281 17.28 -5.54 -18.67
N ARG A 282 17.18 -4.45 -17.92
CA ARG A 282 17.51 -4.48 -16.50
C ARG A 282 16.30 -4.94 -15.69
N LYS A 283 16.46 -6.06 -15.01
CA LYS A 283 15.43 -6.64 -14.14
C LYS A 283 15.29 -5.86 -12.83
N PRO A 284 14.13 -5.92 -12.14
CA PRO A 284 13.99 -5.34 -10.81
C PRO A 284 14.96 -6.02 -9.83
N LEU A 285 15.61 -5.23 -9.00
CA LEU A 285 16.48 -5.71 -7.92
C LEU A 285 15.61 -6.20 -6.76
N LYS A 286 15.85 -7.41 -6.29
CA LYS A 286 15.27 -7.92 -5.05
C LYS A 286 16.25 -7.67 -3.91
N SER A 287 15.85 -6.86 -2.93
CA SER A 287 16.64 -6.55 -1.74
C SER A 287 16.78 -7.76 -0.82
N ALA A 288 17.96 -7.91 -0.19
CA ALA A 288 18.24 -9.02 0.72
C ALA A 288 17.40 -8.94 2.01
N PHE A 289 17.07 -7.73 2.45
CA PHE A 289 16.28 -7.44 3.65
C PHE A 289 14.77 -7.53 3.45
N SER A 290 14.28 -7.73 2.22
CA SER A 290 12.85 -7.75 1.94
C SER A 290 12.42 -8.96 1.12
N SER A 291 11.28 -9.55 1.49
CA SER A 291 10.56 -10.36 0.53
C SER A 291 9.92 -9.46 -0.54
N HIS A 292 9.61 -10.01 -1.71
CA HIS A 292 8.95 -9.27 -2.78
C HIS A 292 7.65 -9.98 -3.17
N VAL A 293 6.50 -9.30 -3.01
CA VAL A 293 5.19 -9.87 -3.38
C VAL A 293 4.80 -9.61 -4.83
N TYR A 294 5.63 -8.88 -5.57
CA TYR A 294 5.47 -8.58 -6.99
C TYR A 294 4.06 -8.09 -7.35
N HIS A 295 3.66 -6.96 -6.72
CA HIS A 295 2.51 -6.23 -7.24
C HIS A 295 2.72 -5.88 -8.72
N GLN A 296 3.94 -5.44 -9.05
CA GLN A 296 4.40 -5.25 -10.42
C GLN A 296 5.80 -5.86 -10.59
N TYR A 297 6.11 -6.34 -11.81
CA TYR A 297 7.44 -6.74 -12.24
C TYR A 297 7.93 -5.70 -13.24
N THR A 298 8.66 -4.71 -12.76
CA THR A 298 9.06 -3.52 -13.53
C THR A 298 10.47 -3.71 -14.10
N VAL A 299 10.60 -3.65 -15.41
CA VAL A 299 11.90 -3.69 -16.09
C VAL A 299 12.32 -2.31 -16.55
N GLN A 300 13.62 -2.10 -16.64
CA GLN A 300 14.21 -0.89 -17.23
C GLN A 300 14.80 -1.20 -18.59
N LEU A 301 14.62 -0.29 -19.52
CA LEU A 301 15.14 -0.32 -20.87
C LEU A 301 15.88 1.01 -21.14
N ALA A 302 16.75 1.01 -22.14
CA ALA A 302 17.30 2.25 -22.66
C ALA A 302 16.15 3.18 -23.12
N VAL A 303 16.25 4.47 -22.80
CA VAL A 303 15.16 5.46 -22.99
C VAL A 303 14.66 5.46 -24.43
N GLU A 304 15.57 5.42 -25.40
CA GLU A 304 15.28 5.41 -26.84
C GLU A 304 14.59 4.13 -27.33
N LYS A 305 14.57 3.05 -26.52
CA LYS A 305 13.94 1.77 -26.86
C LYS A 305 12.58 1.58 -26.20
N ARG A 306 12.29 2.28 -25.11
CA ARG A 306 11.09 2.07 -24.29
C ARG A 306 9.80 2.13 -25.11
N ASP A 307 9.57 3.21 -25.81
CA ASP A 307 8.31 3.45 -26.53
C ASP A 307 8.16 2.50 -27.72
N GLN A 308 9.27 2.16 -28.40
CA GLN A 308 9.28 1.18 -29.48
C GLN A 308 8.91 -0.23 -28.97
N VAL A 309 9.49 -0.66 -27.84
CA VAL A 309 9.17 -1.95 -27.22
C VAL A 309 7.72 -2.00 -26.75
N GLN A 310 7.24 -0.91 -26.10
CA GLN A 310 5.86 -0.82 -25.66
C GLN A 310 4.87 -0.95 -26.83
N ALA A 311 5.11 -0.24 -27.95
CA ALA A 311 4.29 -0.35 -29.14
C ALA A 311 4.29 -1.77 -29.72
N ALA A 312 5.44 -2.41 -29.83
CA ALA A 312 5.57 -3.77 -30.33
C ALA A 312 4.88 -4.82 -29.44
N LEU A 313 4.87 -4.64 -28.11
CA LEU A 313 4.15 -5.49 -27.18
C LEU A 313 2.63 -5.31 -27.34
N LYS A 314 2.16 -4.07 -27.45
CA LYS A 314 0.75 -3.75 -27.66
C LYS A 314 0.20 -4.35 -28.96
N GLU A 315 0.96 -4.33 -30.07
CA GLU A 315 0.60 -4.97 -31.33
C GLU A 315 0.43 -6.50 -31.20
N ARG A 316 1.13 -7.11 -30.23
CA ARG A 316 1.02 -8.54 -29.89
C ARG A 316 -0.05 -8.85 -28.84
N GLY A 317 -0.85 -7.86 -28.44
CA GLY A 317 -1.91 -8.04 -27.44
C GLY A 317 -1.39 -8.12 -26.00
N ILE A 318 -0.18 -7.62 -25.75
CA ILE A 318 0.40 -7.47 -24.41
C ILE A 318 0.22 -6.00 -24.01
N PRO A 319 -0.56 -5.70 -22.94
CA PRO A 319 -0.92 -4.33 -22.54
C PRO A 319 0.26 -3.54 -21.95
#